data_cf56036b8a7fe9317a1f02752e4e7283
#
_entry.id   cf56036b8a7fe9317a1f02752e4e7283
#
_cell.length_a   1.000
_cell.length_b   1.000
_cell.length_c   1.000
_cell.angle_alpha   90.00
_cell.angle_beta   90.00
_cell.angle_gamma   90.00
#
_symmetry.space_group_name_H-M   'P 1'
#
loop_
_entity.id
_entity.type
_entity.pdbx_description
1 polymer ?
#
loop_
_entity_poly.entity_id
_entity_poly.type
_entity_poly.pdbx_seq_one_letter_code
_entity_poly.pdbx_strand_id
1 'polypeptide(L)'
;MKTYQVITAATTYPVSLTEAKSHLKVDTTADDTYIESIIKAATQLSEEYTNRFFIDTVIEQYASSFAELETLFKSKVSVISFIKYYDSDNSLQTLSASVY
;
A
#
# COMPACT_ATOMS: atom_id res chain seq x y z
N MET A 1 -9.86 12.83 12.39
CA MET A 1 -9.37 11.45 12.42
C MET A 1 -8.87 11.04 11.04
N LYS A 2 -7.72 10.41 10.98
CA LYS A 2 -7.07 10.05 9.71
C LYS A 2 -6.94 8.53 9.61
N THR A 3 -7.37 7.95 8.49
CA THR A 3 -7.31 6.52 8.26
C THR A 3 -7.11 6.25 6.76
N TYR A 4 -6.79 5.00 6.41
CA TYR A 4 -6.66 4.62 5.02
C TYR A 4 -7.21 3.22 4.79
N GLN A 5 -7.51 2.93 3.51
CA GLN A 5 -7.99 1.64 3.08
C GLN A 5 -7.25 1.25 1.80
N VAL A 6 -6.84 -0.01 1.70
CA VAL A 6 -6.23 -0.53 0.48
C VAL A 6 -7.32 -0.84 -0.52
N ILE A 7 -7.28 -0.17 -1.67
CA ILE A 7 -8.27 -0.36 -2.75
C ILE A 7 -7.81 -1.46 -3.69
N THR A 8 -6.55 -1.42 -4.11
CA THR A 8 -5.97 -2.46 -4.97
C THR A 8 -4.68 -2.92 -4.34
N ALA A 9 -4.70 -4.14 -3.79
CA ALA A 9 -3.52 -4.73 -3.16
C ALA A 9 -2.51 -5.17 -4.23
N ALA A 10 -1.24 -5.22 -3.83
CA ALA A 10 -0.19 -5.75 -4.69
C ALA A 10 -0.44 -7.23 -4.97
N THR A 11 -0.22 -7.65 -6.21
CA THR A 11 -0.41 -9.03 -6.63
C THR A 11 0.89 -9.85 -6.61
N THR A 12 2.01 -9.18 -6.43
CA THR A 12 3.33 -9.81 -6.39
C THR A 12 4.08 -9.38 -5.14
N TYR A 13 5.22 -10.02 -4.89
CA TYR A 13 6.08 -9.69 -3.77
C TYR A 13 7.45 -9.26 -4.28
N PRO A 14 8.21 -8.46 -3.50
CA PRO A 14 9.56 -8.03 -3.89
C PRO A 14 10.53 -9.21 -4.06
N VAL A 15 10.26 -10.31 -3.35
CA VAL A 15 11.05 -11.54 -3.44
C VAL A 15 10.16 -12.64 -3.98
N SER A 16 10.60 -13.32 -5.03
CA SER A 16 9.85 -14.45 -5.60
C SER A 16 10.12 -15.74 -4.82
N LEU A 17 9.21 -16.70 -4.97
CA LEU A 17 9.39 -18.03 -4.38
C LEU A 17 10.68 -18.67 -4.88
N THR A 18 10.96 -18.55 -6.18
CA THR A 18 12.17 -19.12 -6.78
C THR A 18 13.44 -18.52 -6.17
N GLU A 19 13.46 -17.20 -5.99
CA GLU A 19 14.61 -16.53 -5.36
C GLU A 19 14.80 -16.98 -3.92
N ALA A 20 13.70 -17.08 -3.15
CA ALA A 20 13.76 -17.50 -1.75
C ALA A 20 14.26 -18.94 -1.64
N LYS A 21 13.75 -19.84 -2.49
CA LYS A 21 14.17 -21.25 -2.49
C LYS A 21 15.64 -21.40 -2.87
N SER A 22 16.09 -20.60 -3.82
CA SER A 22 17.50 -20.62 -4.25
C SER A 22 18.42 -20.18 -3.10
N HIS A 23 18.02 -19.15 -2.36
CA HIS A 23 18.78 -18.67 -1.20
C HIS A 23 18.83 -19.71 -0.09
N LEU A 24 17.71 -20.40 0.16
CA LEU A 24 17.59 -21.40 1.21
C LEU A 24 18.12 -22.78 0.79
N LYS A 25 18.47 -22.96 -0.50
CA LYS A 25 18.91 -24.24 -1.07
C LYS A 25 17.85 -25.33 -0.92
N VAL A 26 16.59 -24.99 -1.17
CA VAL A 26 15.46 -25.92 -1.13
C VAL A 26 15.14 -26.37 -2.54
N ASP A 27 15.15 -27.68 -2.78
CA ASP A 27 14.92 -28.26 -4.11
C ASP A 27 13.55 -28.91 -4.27
N THR A 28 12.79 -29.07 -3.19
CA THR A 28 11.50 -29.74 -3.20
C THR A 28 10.35 -28.73 -3.15
N THR A 29 9.13 -29.19 -3.45
CA THR A 29 7.92 -28.36 -3.39
C THR A 29 7.16 -28.51 -2.08
N ALA A 30 7.65 -29.33 -1.16
CA ALA A 30 6.93 -29.67 0.07
C ALA A 30 6.63 -28.45 0.95
N ASP A 31 7.52 -27.46 0.97
CA ASP A 31 7.38 -26.28 1.82
C ASP A 31 7.02 -25.01 1.06
N ASP A 32 6.63 -25.13 -0.22
CA ASP A 32 6.36 -23.94 -1.05
C ASP A 32 5.32 -22.99 -0.43
N THR A 33 4.20 -23.52 0.02
CA THR A 33 3.14 -22.71 0.64
C THR A 33 3.63 -22.03 1.92
N TYR A 34 4.42 -22.75 2.72
CA TYR A 34 5.01 -22.21 3.94
C TYR A 34 5.98 -21.07 3.64
N ILE A 35 6.85 -21.28 2.63
CA ILE A 35 7.82 -20.26 2.21
C ILE A 35 7.10 -19.01 1.69
N GLU A 36 6.03 -19.18 0.90
CA GLU A 36 5.22 -18.05 0.43
C GLU A 36 4.60 -17.28 1.58
N SER A 37 4.13 -17.97 2.62
CA SER A 37 3.57 -17.31 3.81
C SER A 37 4.62 -16.49 4.53
N ILE A 38 5.85 -16.98 4.63
CA ILE A 38 6.96 -16.26 5.24
C ILE A 38 7.33 -15.04 4.42
N ILE A 39 7.36 -15.15 3.10
CA ILE A 39 7.62 -14.00 2.20
C ILE A 39 6.59 -12.91 2.43
N LYS A 40 5.31 -13.29 2.48
CA LYS A 40 4.22 -12.35 2.72
C LYS A 40 4.36 -11.66 4.07
N ALA A 41 4.61 -12.42 5.13
CA ALA A 41 4.74 -11.88 6.48
C ALA A 41 5.94 -10.93 6.59
N ALA A 42 7.09 -11.32 6.04
CA ALA A 42 8.29 -10.49 6.05
C ALA A 42 8.08 -9.20 5.27
N THR A 43 7.41 -9.29 4.11
CA THR A 43 7.09 -8.12 3.30
C THR A 43 6.20 -7.15 4.05
N GLN A 44 5.13 -7.64 4.68
CA GLN A 44 4.21 -6.81 5.44
C GLN A 44 4.90 -6.13 6.61
N LEU A 45 5.73 -6.86 7.34
CA LEU A 45 6.47 -6.30 8.48
C LEU A 45 7.43 -5.20 8.01
N SER A 46 8.14 -5.44 6.92
CA SER A 46 9.07 -4.46 6.37
C SER A 46 8.35 -3.21 5.87
N GLU A 47 7.20 -3.38 5.22
CA GLU A 47 6.40 -2.25 4.74
C GLU A 47 5.86 -1.42 5.89
N GLU A 48 5.41 -2.06 6.96
CA GLU A 48 4.93 -1.36 8.16
C GLU A 48 6.06 -0.61 8.85
N TYR A 49 7.23 -1.23 8.96
CA TYR A 49 8.38 -0.62 9.60
C TYR A 49 8.88 0.60 8.84
N THR A 50 8.97 0.50 7.51
CA THR A 50 9.46 1.59 6.67
C THR A 50 8.36 2.59 6.29
N ASN A 51 7.11 2.26 6.57
CA ASN A 51 5.93 3.06 6.26
C ASN A 51 5.80 3.35 4.76
N ARG A 52 6.01 2.32 3.94
CA ARG A 52 5.90 2.41 2.47
C ARG A 52 5.53 1.05 1.89
N PHE A 53 4.98 1.07 0.67
CA PHE A 53 4.72 -0.15 -0.08
C PHE A 53 5.87 -0.41 -1.06
N PHE A 54 6.33 -1.66 -1.15
CA PHE A 54 7.40 -2.04 -2.06
C PHE A 54 6.92 -2.28 -3.47
N ILE A 55 5.69 -2.78 -3.61
CA ILE A 55 5.05 -3.02 -4.90
C ILE A 55 3.90 -2.01 -5.03
N ASP A 56 3.60 -1.58 -6.25
CA ASP A 56 2.55 -0.61 -6.52
C ASP A 56 1.24 -1.06 -5.88
N THR A 57 0.69 -0.20 -5.03
CA THR A 57 -0.54 -0.46 -4.30
C THR A 57 -1.39 0.81 -4.35
N VAL A 58 -2.68 0.66 -4.57
CA VAL A 58 -3.61 1.78 -4.57
C VAL A 58 -4.30 1.84 -3.21
N ILE A 59 -4.18 2.98 -2.55
CA ILE A 59 -4.86 3.20 -1.27
C ILE A 59 -5.76 4.43 -1.35
N GLU A 60 -6.74 4.46 -0.47
CA GLU A 60 -7.62 5.61 -0.30
C GLU A 60 -7.49 6.07 1.14
N GLN A 61 -7.05 7.31 1.32
CA GLN A 61 -6.82 7.87 2.65
C GLN A 61 -7.94 8.85 3.00
N TYR A 62 -8.45 8.74 4.22
CA TYR A 62 -9.54 9.56 4.72
C TYR A 62 -9.04 10.45 5.84
N ALA A 63 -9.59 11.65 5.93
CA ALA A 63 -9.26 12.61 6.97
C ALA A 63 -10.48 13.45 7.32
N SER A 64 -10.51 13.97 8.54
CA SER A 64 -11.58 14.82 9.00
C SER A 64 -11.45 16.27 8.49
N SER A 65 -10.23 16.67 8.12
CA SER A 65 -9.95 18.01 7.63
C SER A 65 -8.81 18.00 6.62
N PHE A 66 -8.68 19.06 5.84
CA PHE A 66 -7.58 19.19 4.90
C PHE A 66 -6.21 19.24 5.59
N ALA A 67 -6.15 19.77 6.81
CA ALA A 67 -4.91 19.85 7.57
C ALA A 67 -4.32 18.46 7.84
N GLU A 68 -5.17 17.44 8.05
CA GLU A 68 -4.73 16.07 8.29
C GLU A 68 -4.19 15.40 7.02
N LEU A 69 -4.46 15.96 5.84
CA LEU A 69 -3.99 15.39 4.57
C LEU A 69 -2.58 15.85 4.19
N GLU A 70 -1.96 16.72 4.97
CA GLU A 70 -0.61 17.20 4.67
C GLU A 70 0.42 16.06 4.66
N THR A 71 0.17 15.01 5.44
CA THR A 71 1.05 13.85 5.52
C THR A 71 0.31 12.61 5.07
N LEU A 72 0.85 11.91 4.08
CA LEU A 72 0.29 10.65 3.62
C LEU A 72 0.84 9.49 4.45
N PHE A 73 0.01 8.45 4.66
CA PHE A 73 0.39 7.30 5.47
C PHE A 73 1.59 6.55 4.90
N LYS A 74 1.65 6.42 3.57
CA LYS A 74 2.71 5.67 2.91
C LYS A 74 3.48 6.59 2.00
N SER A 75 4.77 6.49 2.05
CA SER A 75 5.62 7.33 1.23
C SER A 75 5.91 6.71 -0.12
N LYS A 76 6.41 7.48 -0.92
CA LYS A 76 6.74 7.50 -2.32
C LYS A 76 5.52 7.34 -3.19
N VAL A 77 4.70 8.38 -3.17
CA VAL A 77 3.51 8.47 -4.01
C VAL A 77 3.95 8.71 -5.45
N SER A 78 3.54 7.82 -6.37
CA SER A 78 3.84 8.02 -7.79
C SER A 78 2.76 8.84 -8.47
N VAL A 79 1.48 8.67 -8.06
CA VAL A 79 0.39 9.43 -8.67
C VAL A 79 -0.74 9.60 -7.66
N ILE A 80 -1.41 10.75 -7.75
CA ILE A 80 -2.64 11.01 -7.01
C ILE A 80 -3.78 10.98 -8.01
N SER A 81 -4.69 10.01 -7.89
CA SER A 81 -5.80 9.83 -8.83
C SER A 81 -6.87 10.89 -8.65
N PHE A 82 -7.25 11.18 -7.41
CA PHE A 82 -8.22 12.22 -7.12
C PHE A 82 -8.16 12.61 -5.65
N ILE A 83 -8.67 13.82 -5.37
CA ILE A 83 -8.93 14.32 -4.03
C ILE A 83 -10.37 14.76 -4.00
N LYS A 84 -11.17 14.23 -3.07
CA LYS A 84 -12.57 14.57 -2.92
C LYS A 84 -12.86 15.10 -1.52
N TYR A 85 -13.87 15.93 -1.40
CA TYR A 85 -14.27 16.51 -0.13
C TYR A 85 -15.77 16.71 -0.09
N TYR A 86 -16.31 16.83 1.12
CA TYR A 86 -17.70 17.21 1.32
C TYR A 86 -17.76 18.71 1.59
N ASP A 87 -18.63 19.41 0.86
CA ASP A 87 -18.79 20.86 1.04
C ASP A 87 -19.75 21.17 2.20
N SER A 88 -20.07 22.46 2.38
CA SER A 88 -20.94 22.89 3.47
C SER A 88 -22.37 22.33 3.36
N ASP A 89 -22.78 21.94 2.16
CA ASP A 89 -24.08 21.31 1.91
C ASP A 89 -24.02 19.78 2.04
N ASN A 90 -22.85 19.26 2.47
CA ASN A 90 -22.59 17.83 2.61
C ASN A 90 -22.65 17.07 1.28
N SER A 91 -22.34 17.76 0.19
CA SER A 91 -22.24 17.16 -1.14
C SER A 91 -20.80 16.81 -1.46
N LEU A 92 -20.59 15.63 -2.06
CA LEU A 92 -19.25 15.19 -2.42
C LEU A 92 -18.75 15.95 -3.64
N GLN A 93 -17.60 16.59 -3.50
CA GLN A 93 -16.98 17.37 -4.55
C GLN A 93 -15.60 16.78 -4.88
N THR A 94 -15.16 16.98 -6.12
CA THR A 94 -13.83 16.55 -6.55
C THR A 94 -12.95 17.79 -6.68
N LEU A 95 -11.80 17.78 -6.00
CA LEU A 95 -10.85 18.87 -6.10
C LEU A 95 -10.18 18.84 -7.47
N SER A 96 -10.06 20.01 -8.12
CA SER A 96 -9.43 20.10 -9.43
C SER A 96 -7.95 19.73 -9.33
N ALA A 97 -7.48 18.93 -10.29
CA ALA A 97 -6.07 18.52 -10.35
C ALA A 97 -5.12 19.72 -10.51
N SER A 98 -5.61 20.87 -10.94
CA SER A 98 -4.78 22.06 -11.05
C SER A 98 -4.44 22.67 -9.68
N VAL A 99 -5.04 22.19 -8.61
CA VAL A 99 -4.86 22.72 -7.24
C VAL A 99 -3.83 21.91 -6.45
N TYR A 100 -3.49 20.71 -6.93
CA TYR A 100 -2.51 19.85 -6.23
C TYR A 100 -1.52 19.19 -7.17
#